data_ccd4a0c2d6a0eba4dcf71edcf8f54eff
#
_entry.id   ccd4a0c2d6a0eba4dcf71edcf8f54eff
#
_cell.length_a   1.000
_cell.length_b   1.000
_cell.length_c   1.000
_cell.angle_alpha   90.00
_cell.angle_beta   90.00
_cell.angle_gamma   90.00
#
_symmetry.space_group_name_H-M   'P 1'
#
loop_
_entity.id
_entity.type
_entity.pdbx_description
1 polymer ?
#
loop_
_entity_poly.entity_id
_entity_poly.type
_entity_poly.pdbx_seq_one_letter_code
_entity_poly.pdbx_strand_id
1 'polypeptide(L)'
;TTAVITPQVLSTPGDADSYSARDDARALARDIAQAHELDEAWVWSALSAARYKSQAARLMMPAPRGTAKNWGVYRSRFIEPIRIRAGIAFWQQYQAELQRAQAQYGVPAEIIAGVIGVETIYGRYTGNFRVLDVLTTLSLDFPTGRSDRSPFFKKELGAFLKLCAEQQLAPDAVLGSYAGAIGWPQFMPSSIRRWGVDFDGDGQ
;
A
#
# COMPACT_ATOMS: atom_id res chain seq x y z
N THR A 1 32.95 40.46 27.63
CA THR A 1 32.58 39.64 26.44
C THR A 1 31.33 38.86 26.78
N THR A 2 30.20 39.38 26.36
CA THR A 2 28.85 38.79 26.62
C THR A 2 28.57 37.75 25.51
N ALA A 3 28.48 36.51 25.88
CA ALA A 3 28.12 35.43 24.95
C ALA A 3 26.62 35.56 24.58
N VAL A 4 26.37 35.72 23.30
CA VAL A 4 25.00 35.69 22.72
C VAL A 4 24.57 34.20 22.66
N ILE A 5 23.63 33.81 23.50
CA ILE A 5 22.99 32.52 23.45
C ILE A 5 21.94 32.58 22.34
N THR A 6 22.22 31.93 21.22
CA THR A 6 21.24 31.70 20.15
C THR A 6 20.19 30.71 20.67
N PRO A 7 18.88 31.05 20.64
CA PRO A 7 17.86 30.09 21.06
C PRO A 7 17.83 28.91 20.08
N GLN A 8 18.06 27.69 20.58
CA GLN A 8 17.72 26.47 19.86
C GLN A 8 16.20 26.42 19.69
N VAL A 9 15.77 26.43 18.44
CA VAL A 9 14.38 26.15 18.09
C VAL A 9 14.15 24.66 18.46
N LEU A 10 13.44 24.44 19.55
CA LEU A 10 12.93 23.11 19.91
C LEU A 10 11.94 22.69 18.82
N SER A 11 12.34 21.74 18.00
CA SER A 11 11.45 21.09 17.03
C SER A 11 10.24 20.53 17.77
N THR A 12 9.05 20.91 17.36
CA THR A 12 7.80 20.35 17.89
C THR A 12 7.76 18.84 17.60
N PRO A 13 7.24 17.99 18.51
CA PRO A 13 7.19 16.53 18.32
C PRO A 13 6.44 16.06 17.05
N GLY A 14 5.84 16.95 16.26
CA GLY A 14 5.19 16.66 14.98
C GLY A 14 6.08 16.79 13.73
N ASP A 15 7.24 17.45 13.84
CA ASP A 15 8.10 17.69 12.67
C ASP A 15 9.07 16.55 12.36
N ALA A 16 9.42 15.72 13.36
CA ALA A 16 10.38 14.63 13.19
C ALA A 16 9.90 13.53 12.21
N ASP A 17 8.59 13.38 12.05
CA ASP A 17 7.99 12.37 11.17
C ASP A 17 7.59 12.93 9.79
N SER A 18 7.85 14.19 9.51
CA SER A 18 7.45 14.88 8.27
C SER A 18 8.53 14.79 7.19
N TYR A 19 8.08 14.62 5.96
CA TYR A 19 8.95 14.66 4.77
C TYR A 19 9.08 16.09 4.18
N SER A 20 8.38 17.06 4.70
CA SER A 20 8.29 18.42 4.15
C SER A 20 9.63 19.20 4.12
N ALA A 21 10.57 18.87 5.02
CA ALA A 21 11.88 19.52 5.11
C ALA A 21 13.02 18.68 4.49
N ARG A 22 12.71 17.57 3.83
CA ARG A 22 13.71 16.62 3.31
C ARG A 22 14.02 16.88 1.85
N ASP A 23 15.29 17.11 1.52
CA ASP A 23 15.76 17.33 0.14
C ASP A 23 15.63 16.06 -0.73
N ASP A 24 15.84 14.88 -0.15
CA ASP A 24 15.67 13.61 -0.86
C ASP A 24 14.20 13.31 -1.20
N ALA A 25 13.25 13.72 -0.35
CA ALA A 25 11.83 13.65 -0.67
C ALA A 25 11.45 14.61 -1.80
N ARG A 26 12.03 15.80 -1.81
CA ARG A 26 11.83 16.78 -2.89
C ARG A 26 12.44 16.30 -4.21
N ALA A 27 13.62 15.69 -4.17
CA ALA A 27 14.22 15.06 -5.34
C ALA A 27 13.35 13.92 -5.89
N LEU A 28 12.86 13.04 -5.01
CA LEU A 28 11.96 11.95 -5.38
C LEU A 28 10.65 12.46 -6.00
N ALA A 29 10.10 13.59 -5.50
CA ALA A 29 8.90 14.20 -6.07
C ALA A 29 9.13 14.64 -7.53
N ARG A 30 10.26 15.27 -7.83
CA ARG A 30 10.63 15.64 -9.20
C ARG A 30 10.78 14.43 -10.12
N ASP A 31 11.50 13.41 -9.63
CA ASP A 31 11.71 12.18 -10.39
C ASP A 31 10.38 11.49 -10.74
N ILE A 32 9.45 11.42 -9.77
CA ILE A 32 8.12 10.85 -9.97
C ILE A 32 7.30 11.71 -10.95
N ALA A 33 7.30 13.02 -10.77
CA ALA A 33 6.55 13.93 -11.63
C ALA A 33 7.00 13.79 -13.09
N GLN A 34 8.31 13.76 -13.32
CA GLN A 34 8.89 13.58 -14.65
C GLN A 34 8.57 12.19 -15.24
N ALA A 35 8.77 11.12 -14.45
CA ALA A 35 8.60 9.74 -14.94
C ALA A 35 7.13 9.38 -15.26
N HIS A 36 6.18 10.04 -14.60
CA HIS A 36 4.76 9.74 -14.72
C HIS A 36 3.93 10.87 -15.36
N GLU A 37 4.60 11.91 -15.86
CA GLU A 37 3.93 13.09 -16.48
C GLU A 37 2.87 13.69 -15.56
N LEU A 38 3.27 13.97 -14.29
CA LEU A 38 2.44 14.58 -13.27
C LEU A 38 2.91 16.00 -12.96
N ASP A 39 2.02 16.83 -12.44
CA ASP A 39 2.38 18.15 -11.92
C ASP A 39 3.30 18.03 -10.72
N GLU A 40 4.49 18.64 -10.78
CA GLU A 40 5.51 18.55 -9.72
C GLU A 40 5.00 19.15 -8.40
N ALA A 41 4.24 20.24 -8.45
CA ALA A 41 3.73 20.91 -7.26
C ALA A 41 2.70 20.01 -6.55
N TRP A 42 1.85 19.32 -7.31
CA TRP A 42 0.90 18.35 -6.78
C TRP A 42 1.60 17.14 -6.15
N VAL A 43 2.60 16.53 -6.83
CA VAL A 43 3.38 15.43 -6.29
C VAL A 43 4.11 15.84 -5.02
N TRP A 44 4.72 17.02 -5.02
CA TRP A 44 5.39 17.57 -3.83
C TRP A 44 4.40 17.81 -2.69
N SER A 45 3.23 18.35 -2.97
CA SER A 45 2.18 18.55 -1.96
C SER A 45 1.82 17.21 -1.29
N ALA A 46 1.68 16.13 -2.06
CA ALA A 46 1.42 14.81 -1.52
C ALA A 46 2.59 14.31 -0.64
N LEU A 47 3.83 14.32 -1.16
CA LEU A 47 4.98 13.79 -0.43
C LEU A 47 5.28 14.61 0.85
N SER A 48 5.13 15.92 0.80
CA SER A 48 5.33 16.79 1.97
C SER A 48 4.29 16.55 3.07
N ALA A 49 3.08 16.10 2.71
CA ALA A 49 2.02 15.72 3.64
C ALA A 49 2.18 14.31 4.22
N ALA A 50 3.05 13.49 3.64
CA ALA A 50 3.32 12.13 4.12
C ALA A 50 4.00 12.13 5.49
N ARG A 51 3.80 11.05 6.25
CA ARG A 51 4.37 10.86 7.59
C ARG A 51 5.12 9.53 7.67
N TYR A 52 6.26 9.55 8.33
CA TYR A 52 7.03 8.34 8.59
C TYR A 52 6.23 7.32 9.40
N LYS A 53 6.23 6.06 8.95
CA LYS A 53 5.52 4.95 9.60
C LYS A 53 6.49 3.89 10.11
N SER A 54 6.99 4.07 11.33
CA SER A 54 7.90 3.12 11.99
C SER A 54 7.32 1.70 12.05
N GLN A 55 5.99 1.56 12.20
CA GLN A 55 5.32 0.26 12.19
C GLN A 55 5.45 -0.43 10.84
N ALA A 56 5.30 0.28 9.71
CA ALA A 56 5.48 -0.27 8.38
C ALA A 56 6.92 -0.78 8.18
N ALA A 57 7.92 0.05 8.52
CA ALA A 57 9.33 -0.34 8.47
C ALA A 57 9.61 -1.59 9.32
N ARG A 58 9.08 -1.66 10.54
CA ARG A 58 9.23 -2.83 11.43
C ARG A 58 8.59 -4.09 10.86
N LEU A 59 7.39 -4.00 10.29
CA LEU A 59 6.68 -5.14 9.69
C LEU A 59 7.35 -5.67 8.43
N MET A 60 8.19 -4.86 7.80
CA MET A 60 9.00 -5.29 6.67
C MET A 60 10.18 -6.18 7.06
N MET A 61 10.55 -6.23 8.34
CA MET A 61 11.64 -7.07 8.80
C MET A 61 11.29 -8.57 8.74
N PRO A 62 12.24 -9.44 8.35
CA PRO A 62 12.00 -10.87 8.33
C PRO A 62 11.72 -11.40 9.74
N ALA A 63 10.95 -12.48 9.81
CA ALA A 63 10.77 -13.21 11.08
C ALA A 63 12.13 -13.66 11.65
N PRO A 64 12.27 -13.76 12.97
CA PRO A 64 13.49 -14.27 13.61
C PRO A 64 13.91 -15.62 13.03
N ARG A 65 15.23 -15.82 12.86
CA ARG A 65 15.77 -17.10 12.38
C ARG A 65 15.39 -18.23 13.35
N GLY A 66 15.07 -19.41 12.81
CA GLY A 66 14.73 -20.58 13.61
C GLY A 66 13.25 -20.77 13.93
N THR A 67 12.36 -19.92 13.45
CA THR A 67 10.92 -20.16 13.56
C THR A 67 10.52 -21.35 12.68
N ALA A 68 10.18 -22.47 13.29
CA ALA A 68 9.71 -23.66 12.57
C ALA A 68 8.39 -23.35 11.85
N LYS A 69 8.34 -23.65 10.55
CA LYS A 69 7.11 -23.51 9.76
C LYS A 69 6.20 -24.69 10.05
N ASN A 70 5.06 -24.44 10.68
CA ASN A 70 4.03 -25.44 10.91
C ASN A 70 2.86 -25.21 9.93
N TRP A 71 2.75 -26.08 8.92
CA TRP A 71 1.70 -25.98 7.92
C TRP A 71 0.29 -26.11 8.51
N GLY A 72 0.07 -26.96 9.50
CA GLY A 72 -1.23 -27.13 10.16
C GLY A 72 -1.69 -25.85 10.83
N VAL A 73 -0.80 -25.21 11.60
CA VAL A 73 -1.07 -23.91 12.25
C VAL A 73 -1.26 -22.80 11.21
N TYR A 74 -0.47 -22.79 10.15
CA TYR A 74 -0.63 -21.81 9.07
C TYR A 74 -1.99 -21.98 8.38
N ARG A 75 -2.32 -23.19 7.95
CA ARG A 75 -3.58 -23.51 7.27
C ARG A 75 -4.81 -23.18 8.11
N SER A 76 -4.78 -23.44 9.42
CA SER A 76 -5.91 -23.17 10.32
C SER A 76 -6.28 -21.67 10.43
N ARG A 77 -5.36 -20.78 10.10
CA ARG A 77 -5.61 -19.32 10.05
C ARG A 77 -6.44 -18.89 8.84
N PHE A 78 -6.49 -19.72 7.80
CA PHE A 78 -7.21 -19.43 6.55
C PHE A 78 -8.48 -20.28 6.39
N ILE A 79 -8.52 -21.46 7.02
CA ILE A 79 -9.69 -22.34 6.99
C ILE A 79 -10.34 -22.27 8.38
N GLU A 80 -11.12 -21.24 8.61
CA GLU A 80 -11.79 -20.97 9.87
C GLU A 80 -13.25 -20.53 9.62
N PRO A 81 -14.17 -20.75 10.61
CA PRO A 81 -15.60 -20.56 10.38
C PRO A 81 -16.00 -19.14 9.93
N ILE A 82 -15.28 -18.11 10.36
CA ILE A 82 -15.58 -16.71 9.99
C ILE A 82 -15.34 -16.51 8.50
N ARG A 83 -14.18 -16.96 8.00
CA ARG A 83 -13.83 -16.84 6.58
C ARG A 83 -14.73 -17.70 5.70
N ILE A 84 -15.08 -18.92 6.14
CA ILE A 84 -16.01 -19.78 5.39
C ILE A 84 -17.37 -19.14 5.25
N ARG A 85 -17.96 -18.62 6.35
CA ARG A 85 -19.25 -17.92 6.29
C ARG A 85 -19.21 -16.67 5.43
N ALA A 86 -18.12 -15.89 5.53
CA ALA A 86 -17.93 -14.71 4.69
C ALA A 86 -17.82 -15.11 3.20
N GLY A 87 -17.14 -16.22 2.91
CA GLY A 87 -17.01 -16.74 1.55
C GLY A 87 -18.32 -17.22 0.95
N ILE A 88 -19.18 -17.87 1.73
CA ILE A 88 -20.51 -18.27 1.28
C ILE A 88 -21.34 -17.01 0.93
N ALA A 89 -21.35 -16.01 1.80
CA ALA A 89 -22.08 -14.77 1.55
C ALA A 89 -21.54 -14.02 0.32
N PHE A 90 -20.21 -13.93 0.19
CA PHE A 90 -19.55 -13.34 -0.97
C PHE A 90 -19.92 -14.08 -2.26
N TRP A 91 -19.85 -15.42 -2.25
CA TRP A 91 -20.20 -16.23 -3.40
C TRP A 91 -21.66 -16.01 -3.84
N GLN A 92 -22.58 -15.98 -2.89
CA GLN A 92 -23.99 -15.72 -3.19
C GLN A 92 -24.25 -14.34 -3.78
N GLN A 93 -23.53 -13.33 -3.27
CA GLN A 93 -23.67 -11.95 -3.71
C GLN A 93 -23.08 -11.72 -5.11
N TYR A 94 -21.90 -12.30 -5.40
CA TYR A 94 -21.11 -12.03 -6.63
C TYR A 94 -21.07 -13.22 -7.58
N GLN A 95 -22.03 -14.13 -7.51
CA GLN A 95 -22.03 -15.35 -8.32
C GLN A 95 -22.02 -15.05 -9.82
N ALA A 96 -22.78 -14.05 -10.27
CA ALA A 96 -22.86 -13.70 -11.68
C ALA A 96 -21.52 -13.13 -12.20
N GLU A 97 -20.90 -12.24 -11.42
CA GLU A 97 -19.61 -11.63 -11.74
C GLU A 97 -18.50 -12.67 -11.75
N LEU A 98 -18.48 -13.58 -10.77
CA LEU A 98 -17.52 -14.68 -10.70
C LEU A 98 -17.63 -15.61 -11.92
N GLN A 99 -18.85 -15.99 -12.32
CA GLN A 99 -19.08 -16.82 -13.49
C GLN A 99 -18.69 -16.10 -14.78
N ARG A 100 -19.01 -14.81 -14.91
CA ARG A 100 -18.60 -13.98 -16.05
C ARG A 100 -17.08 -13.88 -16.13
N ALA A 101 -16.39 -13.65 -15.01
CA ALA A 101 -14.94 -13.61 -14.96
C ALA A 101 -14.31 -14.97 -15.35
N GLN A 102 -14.85 -16.08 -14.85
CA GLN A 102 -14.43 -17.41 -15.25
C GLN A 102 -14.60 -17.63 -16.76
N ALA A 103 -15.74 -17.28 -17.32
CA ALA A 103 -16.01 -17.43 -18.74
C ALA A 103 -15.08 -16.58 -19.60
N GLN A 104 -14.76 -15.36 -19.16
CA GLN A 104 -13.95 -14.39 -19.91
C GLN A 104 -12.46 -14.67 -19.81
N TYR A 105 -11.97 -15.06 -18.63
CA TYR A 105 -10.52 -15.18 -18.35
C TYR A 105 -10.05 -16.62 -18.11
N GLY A 106 -10.95 -17.59 -18.04
CA GLY A 106 -10.61 -19.00 -17.85
C GLY A 106 -10.13 -19.35 -16.45
N VAL A 107 -10.21 -18.44 -15.48
CA VAL A 107 -9.85 -18.72 -14.08
C VAL A 107 -11.09 -19.22 -13.35
N PRO A 108 -11.04 -20.41 -12.70
CA PRO A 108 -12.18 -20.94 -11.95
C PRO A 108 -12.68 -19.94 -10.89
N ALA A 109 -14.01 -19.77 -10.82
CA ALA A 109 -14.66 -18.83 -9.91
C ALA A 109 -14.27 -19.04 -8.44
N GLU A 110 -14.10 -20.30 -8.02
CA GLU A 110 -13.64 -20.66 -6.67
C GLU A 110 -12.21 -20.23 -6.38
N ILE A 111 -11.35 -20.15 -7.39
CA ILE A 111 -9.98 -19.63 -7.23
C ILE A 111 -10.02 -18.11 -7.04
N ILE A 112 -10.82 -17.40 -7.83
CA ILE A 112 -11.00 -15.94 -7.68
C ILE A 112 -11.51 -15.62 -6.28
N ALA A 113 -12.60 -16.28 -5.85
CA ALA A 113 -13.16 -16.10 -4.52
C ALA A 113 -12.18 -16.50 -3.41
N GLY A 114 -11.41 -17.59 -3.61
CA GLY A 114 -10.41 -18.07 -2.66
C GLY A 114 -9.29 -17.05 -2.42
N VAL A 115 -8.78 -16.41 -3.48
CA VAL A 115 -7.75 -15.35 -3.36
C VAL A 115 -8.29 -14.19 -2.55
N ILE A 116 -9.46 -13.64 -2.87
CA ILE A 116 -10.08 -12.52 -2.14
C ILE A 116 -10.33 -12.90 -0.67
N GLY A 117 -10.72 -14.16 -0.43
CA GLY A 117 -10.92 -14.68 0.92
C GLY A 117 -9.64 -14.78 1.73
N VAL A 118 -8.53 -15.17 1.13
CA VAL A 118 -7.21 -15.24 1.78
C VAL A 118 -6.68 -13.85 2.07
N GLU A 119 -6.75 -12.93 1.11
CA GLU A 119 -6.15 -11.61 1.20
C GLU A 119 -6.86 -10.71 2.22
N THR A 120 -8.19 -10.64 2.17
CA THR A 120 -8.91 -9.59 2.93
C THR A 120 -10.12 -10.10 3.69
N ILE A 121 -10.38 -11.41 3.74
CA ILE A 121 -11.65 -11.96 4.23
C ILE A 121 -12.82 -11.27 3.51
N TYR A 122 -12.76 -11.29 2.20
CA TYR A 122 -13.79 -10.72 1.31
C TYR A 122 -14.03 -9.23 1.56
N GLY A 123 -12.95 -8.45 1.60
CA GLY A 123 -12.99 -7.00 1.76
C GLY A 123 -13.13 -6.48 3.20
N ARG A 124 -13.16 -7.36 4.21
CA ARG A 124 -13.28 -6.94 5.63
C ARG A 124 -12.01 -6.34 6.19
N TYR A 125 -10.84 -6.72 5.67
CA TYR A 125 -9.53 -6.30 6.16
C TYR A 125 -8.61 -5.89 5.02
N THR A 126 -8.87 -4.74 4.45
CA THR A 126 -8.08 -4.19 3.32
C THR A 126 -6.84 -3.42 3.75
N GLY A 127 -6.62 -3.31 5.06
CA GLY A 127 -5.55 -2.52 5.66
C GLY A 127 -6.05 -1.17 6.19
N ASN A 128 -5.28 -0.60 7.11
CA ASN A 128 -5.59 0.67 7.79
C ASN A 128 -4.43 1.66 7.77
N PHE A 129 -3.42 1.39 6.96
CA PHE A 129 -2.31 2.32 6.76
C PHE A 129 -2.63 3.28 5.61
N ARG A 130 -2.32 4.56 5.76
CA ARG A 130 -2.31 5.47 4.61
C ARG A 130 -1.22 5.00 3.64
N VAL A 131 -1.62 4.65 2.42
CA VAL A 131 -0.72 4.09 1.40
C VAL A 131 0.40 5.08 1.07
N LEU A 132 0.07 6.37 0.99
CA LEU A 132 1.04 7.45 0.79
C LEU A 132 2.17 7.41 1.82
N ASP A 133 1.81 7.34 3.12
CA ASP A 133 2.77 7.33 4.22
C ASP A 133 3.69 6.11 4.16
N VAL A 134 3.09 4.94 3.92
CA VAL A 134 3.83 3.66 3.86
C VAL A 134 4.79 3.63 2.68
N LEU A 135 4.32 3.97 1.49
CA LEU A 135 5.15 3.93 0.30
C LEU A 135 6.26 4.98 0.35
N THR A 136 6.00 6.18 0.89
CA THR A 136 7.03 7.20 1.12
C THR A 136 8.07 6.71 2.13
N THR A 137 7.62 6.15 3.26
CA THR A 137 8.52 5.57 4.28
C THR A 137 9.43 4.49 3.68
N LEU A 138 8.86 3.53 2.95
CA LEU A 138 9.62 2.42 2.38
C LEU A 138 10.49 2.84 1.18
N SER A 139 10.20 3.99 0.58
CA SER A 139 11.00 4.58 -0.50
C SER A 139 12.25 5.31 -0.01
N LEU A 140 12.15 6.01 1.12
CA LEU A 140 13.18 6.91 1.63
C LEU A 140 13.87 6.40 2.90
N ASP A 141 13.16 5.63 3.71
CA ASP A 141 13.61 5.13 5.01
C ASP A 141 13.44 3.61 5.12
N PHE A 142 13.84 2.88 4.06
CA PHE A 142 13.74 1.42 4.07
C PHE A 142 14.59 0.83 5.21
N PRO A 143 14.07 -0.12 6.01
CA PRO A 143 14.77 -0.61 7.19
C PRO A 143 16.07 -1.32 6.84
N THR A 144 17.11 -1.08 7.64
CA THR A 144 18.39 -1.78 7.57
C THR A 144 18.27 -3.23 8.07
N GLY A 145 19.23 -4.09 7.74
CA GLY A 145 19.24 -5.50 8.20
C GLY A 145 18.57 -6.48 7.25
N ARG A 146 18.17 -6.04 6.06
CA ARG A 146 17.72 -6.89 4.94
C ARG A 146 18.13 -6.26 3.61
N SER A 147 17.96 -7.01 2.49
CA SER A 147 18.20 -6.46 1.16
C SER A 147 17.36 -5.22 0.92
N ASP A 148 17.97 -4.13 0.48
CA ASP A 148 17.28 -2.89 0.18
C ASP A 148 16.26 -3.06 -0.95
N ARG A 149 15.02 -2.70 -0.68
CA ARG A 149 13.92 -2.69 -1.65
C ARG A 149 13.36 -1.29 -1.89
N SER A 150 14.04 -0.25 -1.43
CA SER A 150 13.61 1.14 -1.68
C SER A 150 13.39 1.45 -3.16
N PRO A 151 14.19 0.91 -4.13
CA PRO A 151 13.93 1.14 -5.55
C PRO A 151 12.58 0.57 -6.01
N PHE A 152 12.16 -0.58 -5.45
CA PHE A 152 10.84 -1.14 -5.72
C PHE A 152 9.74 -0.21 -5.19
N PHE A 153 9.85 0.25 -3.95
CA PHE A 153 8.84 1.12 -3.33
C PHE A 153 8.76 2.50 -3.98
N LYS A 154 9.86 3.05 -4.48
CA LYS A 154 9.87 4.28 -5.29
C LYS A 154 9.02 4.13 -6.56
N LYS A 155 9.11 2.98 -7.26
CA LYS A 155 8.26 2.68 -8.42
C LYS A 155 6.79 2.56 -8.03
N GLU A 156 6.49 1.87 -6.91
CA GLU A 156 5.12 1.72 -6.43
C GLU A 156 4.54 3.05 -5.96
N LEU A 157 5.32 3.93 -5.34
CA LEU A 157 4.89 5.28 -4.97
C LEU A 157 4.55 6.12 -6.21
N GLY A 158 5.38 6.07 -7.25
CA GLY A 158 5.08 6.74 -8.53
C GLY A 158 3.82 6.19 -9.19
N ALA A 159 3.67 4.86 -9.23
CA ALA A 159 2.47 4.20 -9.75
C ALA A 159 1.22 4.55 -8.94
N PHE A 160 1.34 4.66 -7.60
CA PHE A 160 0.27 5.06 -6.71
C PHE A 160 -0.20 6.50 -6.97
N LEU A 161 0.71 7.45 -7.07
CA LEU A 161 0.36 8.84 -7.35
C LEU A 161 -0.25 8.98 -8.75
N LYS A 162 0.26 8.24 -9.73
CA LYS A 162 -0.36 8.20 -11.07
C LYS A 162 -1.76 7.62 -11.04
N LEU A 163 -1.98 6.53 -10.29
CA LEU A 163 -3.31 5.94 -10.08
C LEU A 163 -4.26 6.96 -9.43
N CYS A 164 -3.80 7.66 -8.38
CA CYS A 164 -4.61 8.69 -7.73
C CYS A 164 -4.99 9.82 -8.69
N ALA A 165 -4.07 10.26 -9.54
CA ALA A 165 -4.35 11.30 -10.53
C ALA A 165 -5.36 10.83 -11.60
N GLU A 166 -5.20 9.60 -12.11
CA GLU A 166 -6.09 9.00 -13.11
C GLU A 166 -7.51 8.79 -12.57
N GLN A 167 -7.63 8.36 -11.32
CA GLN A 167 -8.90 8.06 -10.65
C GLN A 167 -9.45 9.21 -9.80
N GLN A 168 -8.82 10.39 -9.86
CA GLN A 168 -9.20 11.57 -9.09
C GLN A 168 -9.31 11.33 -7.56
N LEU A 169 -8.45 10.43 -7.03
CA LEU A 169 -8.39 10.10 -5.61
C LEU A 169 -7.46 11.06 -4.86
N ALA A 170 -7.84 11.40 -3.63
CA ALA A 170 -6.93 12.10 -2.72
C ALA A 170 -5.86 11.12 -2.21
N PRO A 171 -4.55 11.34 -2.46
CA PRO A 171 -3.51 10.38 -2.07
C PRO A 171 -3.45 10.09 -0.57
N ASP A 172 -3.84 11.04 0.25
CA ASP A 172 -3.87 10.91 1.71
C ASP A 172 -5.10 10.17 2.26
N ALA A 173 -6.11 9.92 1.43
CA ALA A 173 -7.32 9.22 1.82
C ALA A 173 -7.26 7.70 1.56
N VAL A 174 -6.36 7.24 0.68
CA VAL A 174 -6.28 5.83 0.31
C VAL A 174 -5.64 5.00 1.42
N LEU A 175 -6.37 3.98 1.88
CA LEU A 175 -5.90 3.04 2.90
C LEU A 175 -5.52 1.70 2.26
N GLY A 176 -4.56 1.03 2.88
CA GLY A 176 -4.06 -0.27 2.43
C GLY A 176 -3.21 -0.98 3.46
N SER A 177 -2.43 -1.98 3.02
CA SER A 177 -1.55 -2.75 3.89
C SER A 177 -0.32 -1.94 4.33
N TYR A 178 0.43 -2.50 5.29
CA TYR A 178 1.72 -1.95 5.74
C TYR A 178 2.81 -1.94 4.65
N ALA A 179 2.59 -2.57 3.52
CA ALA A 179 3.48 -2.58 2.37
C ALA A 179 2.90 -1.80 1.17
N GLY A 180 1.74 -1.16 1.31
CA GLY A 180 1.12 -0.33 0.27
C GLY A 180 0.24 -1.09 -0.72
N ALA A 181 -0.15 -2.34 -0.42
CA ALA A 181 -1.14 -3.07 -1.21
C ALA A 181 -2.56 -2.54 -0.94
N ILE A 182 -3.41 -2.51 -1.97
CA ILE A 182 -4.70 -1.80 -1.97
C ILE A 182 -5.84 -2.75 -2.35
N GLY A 183 -7.00 -2.49 -1.79
CA GLY A 183 -8.26 -3.11 -2.20
C GLY A 183 -8.43 -4.55 -1.74
N TRP A 184 -9.48 -5.20 -2.23
CA TRP A 184 -9.83 -6.57 -1.86
C TRP A 184 -8.78 -7.60 -2.26
N PRO A 185 -8.14 -7.50 -3.45
CA PRO A 185 -7.11 -8.45 -3.88
C PRO A 185 -5.71 -8.11 -3.35
N GLN A 186 -5.54 -7.05 -2.56
CA GLN A 186 -4.25 -6.60 -2.04
C GLN A 186 -3.19 -6.41 -3.13
N PHE A 187 -3.57 -5.76 -4.21
CA PHE A 187 -2.65 -5.46 -5.30
C PHE A 187 -1.77 -4.25 -4.99
N MET A 188 -0.52 -4.32 -5.44
CA MET A 188 0.35 -3.15 -5.48
C MET A 188 -0.13 -2.16 -6.56
N PRO A 189 0.07 -0.85 -6.37
CA PRO A 189 -0.40 0.17 -7.31
C PRO A 189 -0.01 -0.07 -8.77
N SER A 190 1.22 -0.51 -9.01
CA SER A 190 1.68 -0.85 -10.37
C SER A 190 0.89 -2.02 -10.99
N SER A 191 0.48 -2.99 -10.16
CA SER A 191 -0.33 -4.13 -10.60
C SER A 191 -1.76 -3.71 -10.93
N ILE A 192 -2.36 -2.82 -10.13
CA ILE A 192 -3.68 -2.25 -10.41
C ILE A 192 -3.66 -1.55 -11.77
N ARG A 193 -2.70 -0.64 -11.99
CA ARG A 193 -2.59 0.11 -13.24
C ARG A 193 -2.33 -0.77 -14.47
N ARG A 194 -1.63 -1.89 -14.30
CA ARG A 194 -1.28 -2.78 -15.42
C ARG A 194 -2.34 -3.82 -15.72
N TRP A 195 -3.01 -4.33 -14.70
CA TRP A 195 -3.88 -5.50 -14.80
C TRP A 195 -5.30 -5.27 -14.31
N GLY A 196 -5.56 -4.13 -13.67
CA GLY A 196 -6.90 -3.74 -13.26
C GLY A 196 -7.79 -3.58 -14.50
N VAL A 197 -9.01 -4.09 -14.40
CA VAL A 197 -10.03 -3.98 -15.43
C VAL A 197 -11.27 -3.42 -14.76
N ASP A 198 -11.80 -2.37 -15.32
CA ASP A 198 -13.14 -1.89 -15.00
C ASP A 198 -14.15 -2.96 -15.47
N PHE A 199 -14.53 -3.83 -14.52
CA PHE A 199 -15.28 -5.04 -14.83
C PHE A 199 -16.79 -4.82 -14.86
N ASP A 200 -17.30 -3.80 -14.20
CA ASP A 200 -18.71 -3.43 -14.14
C ASP A 200 -19.05 -2.21 -15.01
N GLY A 201 -18.03 -1.52 -15.53
CA GLY A 201 -18.18 -0.42 -16.45
C GLY A 201 -18.56 0.90 -15.77
N ASP A 202 -18.23 1.05 -14.46
CA ASP A 202 -18.53 2.26 -13.70
C ASP A 202 -17.48 3.37 -13.86
N GLY A 203 -16.38 3.07 -14.55
CA GLY A 203 -15.28 4.00 -14.84
C GLY A 203 -14.24 4.10 -13.72
N GLN A 204 -14.27 3.22 -12.72
CA GLN A 204 -13.35 3.22 -11.58
C GLN A 204 -12.51 1.96 -11.45
#